data_94edcf9f7c906848dc9a1051bf495623
#
_entry.id   94edcf9f7c906848dc9a1051bf495623
#
_cell.length_a   1.000
_cell.length_b   1.000
_cell.length_c   1.000
_cell.angle_alpha   90.00
_cell.angle_beta   90.00
_cell.angle_gamma   90.00
#
_symmetry.space_group_name_H-M   'P 1'
#
loop_
_entity.id
_entity.type
_entity.pdbx_description
1 polymer ?
#
loop_
_entity_poly.entity_id
_entity_poly.type
_entity_poly.pdbx_seq_one_letter_code
_entity_poly.pdbx_strand_id
1 'polypeptide(L)' 'MMTEHGKDASQRVELRERIITAATEAFTSKGIKSITMDDIAAALGISKRTLYEVFSDKESLLKECILKAQAD' A
#
# COMPACT_ATOMS: atom_id res chain seq x y z
N MET A 1 22.93 -0.97 -17.36
CA MET A 1 22.19 -1.22 -17.62
C MET A 1 20.92 -0.68 -17.46
N MET A 2 20.03 -1.18 -17.76
CA MET A 2 18.78 -0.74 -17.69
C MET A 2 18.32 -0.37 -16.41
N THR A 3 19.09 -0.50 -15.46
CA THR A 3 18.66 -0.29 -14.13
C THR A 3 18.24 1.10 -13.85
N GLU A 4 18.72 2.10 -14.53
CA GLU A 4 18.37 3.43 -14.16
C GLU A 4 16.97 3.79 -14.49
N HIS A 5 16.48 3.38 -15.63
CA HIS A 5 15.14 3.65 -15.96
C HIS A 5 14.19 2.82 -15.16
N GLY A 6 14.52 1.60 -14.93
CA GLY A 6 13.67 0.73 -14.17
C GLY A 6 13.65 1.07 -12.70
N LYS A 7 14.61 1.84 -12.24
CA LYS A 7 14.74 2.10 -10.83
C LYS A 7 13.54 2.84 -10.26
N ASP A 8 13.13 3.91 -10.91
CA ASP A 8 11.99 4.64 -10.40
C ASP A 8 10.74 3.82 -10.48
N ALA A 9 10.54 3.13 -11.58
CA ALA A 9 9.38 2.29 -11.74
C ALA A 9 9.39 1.16 -10.74
N SER A 10 10.55 0.57 -10.51
CA SER A 10 10.69 -0.50 -9.52
C SER A 10 10.37 -0.02 -8.14
N GLN A 11 10.82 1.16 -7.79
CA GLN A 11 10.56 1.69 -6.47
C GLN A 11 9.08 1.95 -6.26
N ARG A 12 8.38 2.42 -7.27
CA ARG A 12 6.95 2.64 -7.15
C ARG A 12 6.20 1.33 -7.02
N VAL A 13 6.58 0.33 -7.78
CA VAL A 13 5.96 -0.98 -7.70
C VAL A 13 6.23 -1.59 -6.33
N GLU A 14 7.43 -1.50 -5.85
CA GLU A 14 7.76 -2.04 -4.54
C GLU A 14 7.00 -1.34 -3.45
N LEU A 15 6.91 -0.01 -3.51
CA LEU A 15 6.19 0.74 -2.49
C LEU A 15 4.71 0.37 -2.51
N ARG A 16 4.12 0.28 -3.67
CA ARG A 16 2.73 -0.10 -3.81
C ARG A 16 2.48 -1.48 -3.21
N GLU A 17 3.36 -2.42 -3.49
CA GLU A 17 3.24 -3.78 -2.94
C GLU A 17 3.39 -3.79 -1.43
N ARG A 18 4.31 -3.01 -0.92
CA ARG A 18 4.51 -2.92 0.53
C ARG A 18 3.29 -2.31 1.21
N ILE A 19 2.68 -1.31 0.59
CA ILE A 19 1.48 -0.70 1.12
C ILE A 19 0.35 -1.73 1.15
N ILE A 20 0.17 -2.47 0.06
CA ILE A 20 -0.88 -3.48 -0.02
C ILE A 20 -0.66 -4.56 1.04
N THR A 21 0.55 -5.02 1.19
CA THR A 21 0.88 -6.05 2.18
C THR A 21 0.62 -5.55 3.59
N ALA A 22 1.09 -4.37 3.92
CA ALA A 22 0.91 -3.81 5.25
C ALA A 22 -0.57 -3.56 5.53
N ALA A 23 -1.29 -3.05 4.55
CA ALA A 23 -2.71 -2.78 4.70
C ALA A 23 -3.49 -4.07 4.89
N THR A 24 -3.18 -5.09 4.12
CA THR A 24 -3.84 -6.38 4.23
C THR A 24 -3.65 -6.96 5.62
N GLU A 25 -2.44 -6.90 6.12
CA GLU A 25 -2.14 -7.40 7.46
C GLU A 25 -2.89 -6.61 8.52
N ALA A 26 -2.91 -5.29 8.39
CA ALA A 26 -3.59 -4.46 9.37
C ALA A 26 -5.09 -4.69 9.34
N PHE A 27 -5.67 -4.77 8.16
CA PHE A 27 -7.12 -5.00 8.02
C PHE A 27 -7.50 -6.37 8.56
N THR A 28 -6.67 -7.36 8.36
CA THR A 28 -6.93 -8.71 8.83
C THR A 28 -6.80 -8.79 10.34
N SER A 29 -5.81 -8.13 10.90
CA SER A 29 -5.56 -8.22 12.33
C SER A 29 -6.48 -7.36 13.16
N LYS A 30 -6.80 -6.15 12.72
CA LYS A 30 -7.55 -5.20 13.53
C LYS A 30 -8.91 -4.86 12.97
N GLY A 31 -9.20 -5.29 11.77
CA GLY A 31 -10.46 -5.00 11.13
C GLY A 31 -10.37 -3.75 10.27
N ILE A 32 -11.13 -3.74 9.19
CA ILE A 32 -11.09 -2.69 8.21
C ILE A 32 -11.50 -1.34 8.81
N LYS A 33 -12.51 -1.36 9.65
CA LYS A 33 -13.03 -0.12 10.21
C LYS A 33 -12.09 0.52 11.22
N SER A 34 -11.25 -0.28 11.83
CA SER A 34 -10.33 0.21 12.86
C SER A 34 -9.06 0.81 12.30
N ILE A 35 -8.76 0.56 11.04
CA ILE A 35 -7.51 0.98 10.43
C ILE A 35 -7.75 2.21 9.57
N THR A 36 -6.91 3.21 9.72
CA THR A 36 -6.97 4.44 8.92
C THR A 36 -5.77 4.50 7.99
N MET A 37 -5.83 5.41 7.03
CA MET A 37 -4.69 5.64 6.15
C MET A 37 -3.47 6.10 6.95
N ASP A 38 -3.69 6.88 8.01
CA ASP A 38 -2.63 7.30 8.90
C ASP A 38 -1.94 6.12 9.55
N ASP A 39 -2.72 5.16 9.98
CA ASP A 39 -2.17 3.95 10.60
C ASP A 39 -1.28 3.20 9.65
N ILE A 40 -1.69 3.12 8.40
CA ILE A 40 -0.92 2.40 7.38
C ILE A 40 0.39 3.14 7.08
N ALA A 41 0.32 4.45 6.94
CA ALA A 41 1.51 5.24 6.69
C ALA A 41 2.49 5.11 7.85
N ALA A 42 2.00 5.16 9.06
CA ALA A 42 2.84 5.02 10.24
C ALA A 42 3.49 3.66 10.31
N ALA A 43 2.75 2.63 10.00
CA ALA A 43 3.29 1.26 10.03
C ALA A 43 4.40 1.08 9.01
N LEU A 44 4.32 1.77 7.89
CA LEU A 44 5.32 1.68 6.84
C LEU A 44 6.46 2.67 7.02
N GLY A 45 6.31 3.63 7.91
CA GLY A 45 7.32 4.66 8.09
C GLY A 45 7.36 5.63 6.92
N ILE A 46 6.22 5.85 6.27
CA ILE A 46 6.14 6.81 5.16
C ILE A 46 5.19 7.94 5.53
N SER A 47 5.27 9.04 4.81
CA SER A 47 4.39 10.16 5.08
C SER A 47 3.01 9.88 4.52
N LYS A 48 2.00 10.54 5.07
CA LYS A 48 0.66 10.47 4.55
C LYS A 48 0.63 10.88 3.09
N ARG A 49 1.37 11.92 2.77
CA ARG A 49 1.42 12.42 1.42
C ARG A 49 1.87 11.34 0.45
N THR A 50 2.91 10.61 0.79
CA THR A 50 3.42 9.53 -0.03
C THR A 50 2.37 8.45 -0.22
N LEU A 51 1.69 8.09 0.86
CA LEU A 51 0.65 7.09 0.79
C LEU A 51 -0.48 7.53 -0.13
N TYR A 52 -0.93 8.77 0.01
CA TYR A 52 -2.01 9.30 -0.81
C TYR A 52 -1.62 9.50 -2.28
N GLU A 53 -0.35 9.58 -2.57
CA GLU A 53 0.13 9.62 -3.95
C GLU A 53 -0.06 8.27 -4.63
N VAL A 54 0.03 7.20 -3.87
CA VAL A 54 -0.11 5.85 -4.41
C VAL A 54 -1.58 5.42 -4.41
N PHE A 55 -2.28 5.67 -3.32
CA PHE A 55 -3.70 5.31 -3.17
C PHE A 55 -4.46 6.54 -2.70
N SER A 56 -5.40 7.02 -3.49
CA SER A 56 -6.11 8.26 -3.19
C SER A 56 -6.96 8.18 -1.95
N ASP A 57 -7.45 7.02 -1.57
CA ASP A 57 -8.25 6.86 -0.36
C ASP A 57 -8.19 5.41 0.11
N LYS A 58 -8.81 5.18 1.27
CA LYS A 58 -8.82 3.86 1.90
C LYS A 58 -9.56 2.84 1.04
N GLU A 59 -10.62 3.27 0.39
CA GLU A 59 -11.41 2.36 -0.42
C GLU A 59 -10.60 1.85 -1.61
N SER A 60 -9.83 2.71 -2.24
CA SER A 60 -8.96 2.30 -3.34
C SER A 60 -7.94 1.30 -2.88
N LEU A 61 -7.37 1.53 -1.71
CA LEU A 61 -6.39 0.61 -1.13
C LEU A 61 -7.05 -0.71 -0.79
N LEU A 62 -8.21 -0.67 -0.17
CA LEU A 62 -8.91 -1.88 0.21
C LEU A 62 -9.25 -2.72 -1.02
N LYS A 63 -9.67 -2.06 -2.09
CA LYS A 63 -9.99 -2.75 -3.32
C LYS A 63 -8.80 -3.50 -3.87
N GLU A 64 -7.64 -2.89 -3.83
CA GLU A 64 -6.41 -3.54 -4.29
C GLU A 64 -6.03 -4.71 -3.39
N CYS A 65 -6.24 -4.57 -2.09
CA CYS A 65 -5.97 -5.67 -1.17
C CYS A 65 -6.85 -6.86 -1.48
N ILE A 66 -8.11 -6.63 -1.78
CA ILE A 66 -9.05 -7.69 -2.11
C ILE A 66 -8.67 -8.35 -3.43
N LEU A 67 -8.34 -7.54 -4.42
CA LEU A 67 -7.95 -8.06 -5.72
C LEU A 67 -6.69 -8.91 -5.63
N LYS A 68 -5.75 -8.48 -4.84
CA LYS A 68 -4.52 -9.23 -4.66
C LYS A 68 -4.80 -10.55 -3.96
N ALA A 69 -5.62 -10.55 -2.96
CA ALA A 69 -5.97 -11.77 -2.24
C ALA A 69 -6.68 -12.75 -3.16
N GLN A 70 -7.53 -12.26 -4.05
CA GLN A 70 -8.23 -13.13 -4.96
C GLN A 70 -7.32 -13.68 -6.05
N ALA A 71 -6.32 -12.96 -6.41
CA ALA A 71 -5.39 -13.38 -7.46
C ALA A 71 -4.53 -14.56 -7.03
N ASP A 72 -4.35 -14.70 -5.77
CA ASP A 72 -3.64 -15.84 -5.26
C ASP A 72 -4.52 -17.05 -5.21
#